data_efbd6b29cf4ff950cc7b6ffa2311a5c4
#
_entry.id   efbd6b29cf4ff950cc7b6ffa2311a5c4
#
_cell.length_a   1.000
_cell.length_b   1.000
_cell.length_c   1.000
_cell.angle_alpha   90.00
_cell.angle_beta   90.00
_cell.angle_gamma   90.00
#
_symmetry.space_group_name_H-M   'P 1'
#
loop_
_entity.id
_entity.type
_entity.pdbx_description
1 polymer ?
#
loop_
_entity_poly.entity_id
_entity_poly.type
_entity_poly.pdbx_seq_one_letter_code
_entity_poly.pdbx_strand_id
1 'polypeptide(L)'
;MKTFTLSVAIMAVATPSFAQVVWDMPMAYSATNYHSVTGSEFAQCVTTGTGGDIEIVTHPGGSLFAGADIKRAIQTGQVPIGERLLSGHQNENALFGFDSIPFLVGSFEEHALLWEAAEPTITELLESQNLHLLYSVPWPPQGLYFNQEINSVADMEGIRFRSYNNATNRLAELTGMLPVTIEAAEISQAFATGVASSMVSSGATGYDRRVWESLSNFYEVDAWLPRNYIMVNADVWNDTSEANQNIINACADLAEYAGTWRAREYTGFTLAGLRAGGMTVEPAGEELMAELRAIGEIMTAEWLEAAGPEGQAIVDAYRELAAAAQ
;
A
#
# COMPACT_ATOMS: atom_id res chain seq x y z
N MET A 1 -28.32 15.16 -77.73
CA MET A 1 -27.56 15.47 -76.54
C MET A 1 -27.70 14.31 -75.56
N LYS A 2 -26.62 13.51 -75.33
CA LYS A 2 -26.59 12.42 -74.39
C LYS A 2 -25.94 12.92 -73.13
N THR A 3 -26.65 13.03 -72.03
CA THR A 3 -26.14 13.40 -70.72
C THR A 3 -25.50 12.15 -70.08
N PHE A 4 -24.18 12.25 -69.80
CA PHE A 4 -23.44 11.27 -69.00
C PHE A 4 -23.55 11.63 -67.53
N THR A 5 -24.22 10.80 -66.74
CA THR A 5 -24.23 10.89 -65.30
C THR A 5 -23.02 10.17 -64.71
N LEU A 6 -22.10 10.92 -64.09
CA LEU A 6 -20.93 10.37 -63.38
C LEU A 6 -21.34 9.99 -61.97
N SER A 7 -21.44 8.65 -61.67
CA SER A 7 -21.66 8.19 -60.31
C SER A 7 -20.35 8.12 -59.56
N VAL A 8 -20.19 8.93 -58.53
CA VAL A 8 -19.05 8.87 -57.59
C VAL A 8 -19.42 7.85 -56.51
N ALA A 9 -18.71 6.72 -56.53
CA ALA A 9 -18.79 5.73 -55.42
C ALA A 9 -17.89 6.20 -54.26
N ILE A 10 -18.52 6.59 -53.14
CA ILE A 10 -17.85 6.84 -51.86
C ILE A 10 -17.52 5.50 -51.24
N MET A 11 -16.23 5.12 -51.25
CA MET A 11 -15.74 4.00 -50.44
C MET A 11 -15.71 4.43 -48.96
N ALA A 12 -16.62 3.95 -48.16
CA ALA A 12 -16.54 4.02 -46.70
C ALA A 12 -15.37 3.15 -46.25
N VAL A 13 -14.31 3.76 -45.76
CA VAL A 13 -13.22 3.06 -45.06
C VAL A 13 -13.76 2.71 -43.68
N ALA A 14 -14.12 1.44 -43.47
CA ALA A 14 -14.42 0.93 -42.14
C ALA A 14 -13.11 0.94 -41.33
N THR A 15 -12.99 1.86 -40.39
CA THR A 15 -11.97 1.79 -39.33
C THR A 15 -12.27 0.57 -38.48
N PRO A 16 -11.30 -0.32 -38.20
CA PRO A 16 -11.53 -1.43 -37.25
C PRO A 16 -11.84 -0.78 -35.89
N SER A 17 -13.05 -0.96 -35.39
CA SER A 17 -13.39 -0.69 -34.00
C SER A 17 -12.75 -1.81 -33.19
N PHE A 18 -11.62 -1.55 -32.55
CA PHE A 18 -11.14 -2.43 -31.50
C PHE A 18 -12.16 -2.39 -30.36
N ALA A 19 -12.58 -3.54 -29.87
CA ALA A 19 -13.46 -3.60 -28.71
C ALA A 19 -12.67 -3.04 -27.51
N GLN A 20 -13.19 -2.01 -26.90
CA GLN A 20 -12.68 -1.45 -25.66
C GLN A 20 -12.60 -2.56 -24.59
N VAL A 21 -11.44 -2.71 -23.98
CA VAL A 21 -11.22 -3.67 -22.87
C VAL A 21 -11.36 -2.91 -21.56
N VAL A 22 -12.24 -3.38 -20.69
CA VAL A 22 -12.46 -2.77 -19.36
C VAL A 22 -11.67 -3.54 -18.30
N TRP A 23 -10.87 -2.82 -17.53
CA TRP A 23 -10.13 -3.32 -16.39
C TRP A 23 -10.72 -2.77 -15.10
N ASP A 24 -11.49 -3.60 -14.38
CA ASP A 24 -11.94 -3.26 -13.04
C ASP A 24 -10.77 -3.31 -12.05
N MET A 25 -10.55 -2.20 -11.32
CA MET A 25 -9.44 -2.00 -10.38
C MET A 25 -9.98 -1.83 -8.95
N PRO A 26 -10.15 -2.91 -8.18
CA PRO A 26 -10.48 -2.81 -6.76
C PRO A 26 -9.32 -2.16 -5.97
N MET A 27 -9.68 -1.27 -5.04
CA MET A 27 -8.78 -0.57 -4.14
C MET A 27 -9.33 -0.62 -2.72
N ALA A 28 -8.44 -0.89 -1.74
CA ALA A 28 -8.86 -1.14 -0.35
C ALA A 28 -9.26 0.13 0.42
N TYR A 29 -8.78 1.31 0.00
CA TYR A 29 -8.91 2.56 0.75
C TYR A 29 -9.98 3.47 0.17
N SER A 30 -10.47 4.44 0.98
CA SER A 30 -11.50 5.39 0.53
C SER A 30 -11.04 6.20 -0.69
N ALA A 31 -12.00 6.68 -1.49
CA ALA A 31 -11.70 7.47 -2.69
C ALA A 31 -10.87 8.74 -2.41
N THR A 32 -10.90 9.26 -1.18
CA THR A 32 -10.14 10.45 -0.76
C THR A 32 -8.74 10.12 -0.24
N ASN A 33 -8.41 8.85 0.00
CA ASN A 33 -7.07 8.44 0.38
C ASN A 33 -6.10 8.67 -0.78
N TYR A 34 -4.87 9.14 -0.50
CA TYR A 34 -3.91 9.50 -1.54
C TYR A 34 -3.50 8.32 -2.44
N HIS A 35 -3.52 7.07 -1.95
CA HIS A 35 -3.33 5.89 -2.79
C HIS A 35 -4.45 5.76 -3.81
N SER A 36 -5.72 5.88 -3.38
CA SER A 36 -6.86 5.79 -4.28
C SER A 36 -6.91 6.96 -5.27
N VAL A 37 -6.50 8.16 -4.86
CA VAL A 37 -6.34 9.32 -5.77
C VAL A 37 -5.26 9.01 -6.81
N THR A 38 -4.09 8.51 -6.40
CA THR A 38 -2.99 8.14 -7.30
C THR A 38 -3.41 7.03 -8.27
N GLY A 39 -4.09 5.98 -7.77
CA GLY A 39 -4.63 4.90 -8.61
C GLY A 39 -5.67 5.39 -9.62
N SER A 40 -6.52 6.36 -9.24
CA SER A 40 -7.51 6.93 -10.16
C SER A 40 -6.86 7.80 -11.25
N GLU A 41 -5.80 8.54 -10.93
CA GLU A 41 -5.03 9.31 -11.91
C GLU A 41 -4.24 8.39 -12.85
N PHE A 42 -3.66 7.31 -12.33
CA PHE A 42 -3.06 6.25 -13.14
C PHE A 42 -4.08 5.66 -14.12
N ALA A 43 -5.26 5.29 -13.64
CA ALA A 43 -6.35 4.76 -14.46
C ALA A 43 -6.74 5.73 -15.59
N GLN A 44 -6.86 7.01 -15.28
CA GLN A 44 -7.16 8.04 -16.28
C GLN A 44 -6.02 8.21 -17.30
N CYS A 45 -4.76 8.17 -16.84
CA CYS A 45 -3.58 8.24 -17.71
C CYS A 45 -3.58 7.10 -18.72
N VAL A 46 -3.77 5.85 -18.28
CA VAL A 46 -3.81 4.66 -19.13
C VAL A 46 -4.98 4.75 -20.12
N THR A 47 -6.19 5.03 -19.65
CA THR A 47 -7.37 5.14 -20.52
C THR A 47 -7.18 6.20 -21.60
N THR A 48 -6.62 7.35 -21.24
CA THR A 48 -6.35 8.44 -22.20
C THR A 48 -5.20 8.08 -23.14
N GLY A 49 -4.11 7.56 -22.60
CA GLY A 49 -2.88 7.24 -23.35
C GLY A 49 -3.09 6.14 -24.38
N THR A 50 -3.91 5.13 -24.05
CA THR A 50 -4.27 4.03 -24.97
C THR A 50 -5.36 4.41 -25.97
N GLY A 51 -5.85 5.69 -25.93
CA GLY A 51 -6.94 6.13 -26.80
C GLY A 51 -8.28 5.43 -26.51
N GLY A 52 -8.43 4.83 -25.33
CA GLY A 52 -9.60 4.08 -24.90
C GLY A 52 -9.57 2.60 -25.28
N ASP A 53 -8.48 2.07 -25.82
CA ASP A 53 -8.33 0.62 -26.02
C ASP A 53 -8.43 -0.14 -24.70
N ILE A 54 -7.87 0.44 -23.62
CA ILE A 54 -7.99 -0.05 -22.25
C ILE A 54 -8.64 1.04 -21.39
N GLU A 55 -9.81 0.73 -20.83
CA GLU A 55 -10.49 1.56 -19.83
C GLU A 55 -10.27 0.95 -18.44
N ILE A 56 -9.63 1.69 -17.52
CA ILE A 56 -9.50 1.25 -16.13
C ILE A 56 -10.58 1.93 -15.28
N VAL A 57 -11.45 1.12 -14.67
CA VAL A 57 -12.52 1.56 -13.77
C VAL A 57 -12.13 1.28 -12.33
N THR A 58 -11.94 2.31 -11.53
CA THR A 58 -11.51 2.19 -10.12
C THR A 58 -12.67 1.95 -9.16
N HIS A 59 -12.48 1.04 -8.19
CA HIS A 59 -13.47 0.67 -7.16
C HIS A 59 -12.86 0.85 -5.76
N PRO A 60 -12.83 2.10 -5.23
CA PRO A 60 -12.22 2.40 -3.93
C PRO A 60 -13.07 1.90 -2.75
N GLY A 61 -12.43 1.86 -1.56
CA GLY A 61 -13.09 1.55 -0.29
C GLY A 61 -13.51 0.10 -0.11
N GLY A 62 -12.89 -0.82 -0.85
CA GLY A 62 -13.26 -2.24 -0.79
C GLY A 62 -14.63 -2.54 -1.40
N SER A 63 -15.13 -1.66 -2.29
CA SER A 63 -16.50 -1.74 -2.84
C SER A 63 -16.71 -2.90 -3.81
N LEU A 64 -15.67 -3.37 -4.50
CA LEU A 64 -15.75 -4.52 -5.40
C LEU A 64 -15.24 -5.81 -4.74
N PHE A 65 -14.10 -5.73 -4.03
CA PHE A 65 -13.52 -6.80 -3.22
C PHE A 65 -13.05 -6.23 -1.89
N ALA A 66 -13.24 -6.97 -0.79
CA ALA A 66 -12.61 -6.62 0.48
C ALA A 66 -11.09 -6.59 0.33
N GLY A 67 -10.40 -5.73 1.08
CA GLY A 67 -8.96 -5.54 0.96
C GLY A 67 -8.16 -6.85 0.95
N ALA A 68 -8.48 -7.77 1.85
CA ALA A 68 -7.81 -9.07 1.96
C ALA A 68 -7.97 -9.96 0.71
N ASP A 69 -9.02 -9.77 -0.07
CA ASP A 69 -9.35 -10.62 -1.23
C ASP A 69 -8.77 -10.10 -2.55
N ILE A 70 -8.31 -8.83 -2.60
CA ILE A 70 -7.89 -8.16 -3.85
C ILE A 70 -6.75 -8.91 -4.53
N LYS A 71 -5.66 -9.25 -3.80
CA LYS A 71 -4.52 -9.97 -4.38
C LYS A 71 -4.95 -11.27 -5.05
N ARG A 72 -5.79 -12.05 -4.37
CA ARG A 72 -6.30 -13.31 -4.90
C ARG A 72 -7.21 -13.10 -6.11
N ALA A 73 -8.04 -12.06 -6.11
CA ALA A 73 -8.93 -11.74 -7.23
C ALA A 73 -8.12 -11.43 -8.50
N ILE A 74 -7.00 -10.68 -8.39
CA ILE A 74 -6.08 -10.43 -9.51
C ILE A 74 -5.40 -11.73 -9.93
N GLN A 75 -4.79 -12.45 -9.00
CA GLN A 75 -4.04 -13.68 -9.23
C GLN A 75 -4.85 -14.72 -10.00
N THR A 76 -6.15 -14.85 -9.68
CA THR A 76 -7.06 -15.82 -10.30
C THR A 76 -7.81 -15.28 -11.51
N GLY A 77 -7.51 -14.07 -11.97
CA GLY A 77 -8.14 -13.45 -13.15
C GLY A 77 -9.61 -13.05 -12.95
N GLN A 78 -10.09 -12.90 -11.69
CA GLN A 78 -11.44 -12.35 -11.43
C GLN A 78 -11.50 -10.86 -11.75
N VAL A 79 -10.39 -10.14 -11.58
CA VAL A 79 -10.18 -8.79 -12.07
C VAL A 79 -8.80 -8.69 -12.72
N PRO A 80 -8.64 -7.82 -13.74
CA PRO A 80 -7.36 -7.67 -14.44
C PRO A 80 -6.28 -7.01 -13.59
N ILE A 81 -6.63 -6.06 -12.75
CA ILE A 81 -5.72 -5.16 -12.03
C ILE A 81 -6.27 -4.85 -10.64
N GLY A 82 -5.45 -4.40 -9.71
CA GLY A 82 -5.88 -3.92 -8.40
C GLY A 82 -4.75 -3.41 -7.53
N GLU A 83 -5.14 -2.83 -6.39
CA GLU A 83 -4.23 -2.25 -5.40
C GLU A 83 -4.26 -3.04 -4.09
N ARG A 84 -3.08 -3.43 -3.57
CA ARG A 84 -3.00 -4.14 -2.28
C ARG A 84 -1.72 -3.83 -1.50
N LEU A 85 -1.86 -3.78 -0.16
CA LEU A 85 -0.77 -3.83 0.81
C LEU A 85 -0.27 -5.28 0.94
N LEU A 86 0.94 -5.59 0.44
CA LEU A 86 1.45 -6.98 0.40
C LEU A 86 1.80 -7.53 1.77
N SER A 87 2.18 -6.69 2.75
CA SER A 87 2.47 -7.15 4.11
C SER A 87 1.26 -7.82 4.80
N GLY A 88 0.04 -7.61 4.30
CA GLY A 88 -1.16 -8.37 4.71
C GLY A 88 -1.14 -9.85 4.29
N HIS A 89 -0.20 -10.26 3.45
CA HIS A 89 -0.04 -11.62 2.91
C HIS A 89 1.23 -12.33 3.38
N GLN A 90 1.84 -11.88 4.49
CA GLN A 90 3.03 -12.52 5.08
C GLN A 90 2.83 -13.99 5.43
N ASN A 91 1.60 -14.44 5.65
CA ASN A 91 1.27 -15.86 5.85
C ASN A 91 1.44 -16.73 4.60
N GLU A 92 1.41 -16.13 3.41
CA GLU A 92 1.68 -16.82 2.14
C GLU A 92 3.19 -16.90 1.86
N ASN A 93 3.90 -15.79 2.11
CA ASN A 93 5.36 -15.71 2.01
C ASN A 93 5.87 -14.60 2.92
N ALA A 94 6.86 -14.91 3.77
CA ALA A 94 7.42 -13.97 4.73
C ALA A 94 8.07 -12.74 4.07
N LEU A 95 8.55 -12.86 2.82
CA LEU A 95 9.16 -11.77 2.05
C LEU A 95 8.19 -10.61 1.84
N PHE A 96 6.87 -10.83 1.79
CA PHE A 96 5.89 -9.75 1.71
C PHE A 96 5.88 -8.81 2.93
N GLY A 97 6.57 -9.18 4.00
CA GLY A 97 6.71 -8.37 5.21
C GLY A 97 7.98 -7.55 5.33
N PHE A 98 8.83 -7.52 4.30
CA PHE A 98 10.13 -6.84 4.34
C PHE A 98 10.02 -5.36 4.73
N ASP A 99 8.93 -4.69 4.35
CA ASP A 99 8.65 -3.28 4.60
C ASP A 99 7.90 -3.01 5.93
N SER A 100 7.72 -4.05 6.74
CA SER A 100 7.05 -4.00 8.05
C SER A 100 7.95 -4.50 9.19
N ILE A 101 9.27 -4.51 8.97
CA ILE A 101 10.29 -4.85 9.97
C ILE A 101 10.49 -3.63 10.87
N PRO A 102 10.19 -3.71 12.18
CA PRO A 102 10.25 -2.55 13.04
C PRO A 102 11.67 -1.98 13.16
N PHE A 103 11.76 -0.67 12.97
CA PHE A 103 12.99 0.14 13.14
C PHE A 103 14.17 -0.26 12.22
N LEU A 104 13.92 -1.07 11.17
CA LEU A 104 14.90 -1.29 10.11
C LEU A 104 15.10 -0.01 9.29
N VAL A 105 13.99 0.68 8.97
CA VAL A 105 13.97 1.98 8.31
C VAL A 105 12.94 2.88 9.01
N GLY A 106 13.25 4.16 9.16
CA GLY A 106 12.39 5.15 9.83
C GLY A 106 12.09 6.38 8.96
N SER A 107 12.72 6.50 7.78
CA SER A 107 12.56 7.63 6.87
C SER A 107 12.21 7.20 5.46
N PHE A 108 11.69 8.14 4.65
CA PHE A 108 11.42 7.88 3.23
C PHE A 108 12.69 7.63 2.43
N GLU A 109 13.82 8.23 2.81
CA GLU A 109 15.12 8.05 2.19
C GLU A 109 15.63 6.62 2.41
N GLU A 110 15.64 6.15 3.65
CA GLU A 110 16.02 4.78 4.00
C GLU A 110 15.07 3.76 3.37
N HIS A 111 13.76 4.05 3.38
CA HIS A 111 12.77 3.19 2.78
C HIS A 111 12.93 3.08 1.25
N ALA A 112 13.35 4.14 0.55
CA ALA A 112 13.65 4.08 -0.88
C ALA A 112 14.82 3.10 -1.16
N LEU A 113 15.88 3.12 -0.34
CA LEU A 113 16.99 2.18 -0.45
C LEU A 113 16.59 0.74 -0.11
N LEU A 114 15.71 0.57 0.88
CA LEU A 114 15.15 -0.76 1.20
C LEU A 114 14.30 -1.31 0.04
N TRP A 115 13.50 -0.44 -0.61
CA TRP A 115 12.73 -0.84 -1.79
C TRP A 115 13.65 -1.22 -2.95
N GLU A 116 14.66 -0.42 -3.26
CA GLU A 116 15.66 -0.72 -4.29
C GLU A 116 16.30 -2.10 -4.08
N ALA A 117 16.60 -2.44 -2.82
CA ALA A 117 17.16 -3.76 -2.46
C ALA A 117 16.15 -4.90 -2.59
N ALA A 118 14.87 -4.66 -2.32
CA ALA A 118 13.83 -5.69 -2.25
C ALA A 118 13.09 -5.89 -3.58
N GLU A 119 12.97 -4.86 -4.41
CA GLU A 119 12.15 -4.85 -5.63
C GLU A 119 12.39 -6.04 -6.56
N PRO A 120 13.64 -6.44 -6.89
CA PRO A 120 13.87 -7.58 -7.76
C PRO A 120 13.28 -8.88 -7.21
N THR A 121 13.51 -9.16 -5.92
CA THR A 121 13.01 -10.36 -5.24
C THR A 121 11.48 -10.36 -5.14
N ILE A 122 10.87 -9.22 -4.80
CA ILE A 122 9.42 -9.08 -4.70
C ILE A 122 8.76 -9.22 -6.07
N THR A 123 9.35 -8.64 -7.12
CA THR A 123 8.86 -8.77 -8.49
C THR A 123 8.88 -10.23 -8.95
N GLU A 124 9.99 -10.95 -8.76
CA GLU A 124 10.09 -12.38 -9.10
C GLU A 124 9.06 -13.22 -8.33
N LEU A 125 8.88 -12.94 -7.04
CA LEU A 125 7.88 -13.62 -6.21
C LEU A 125 6.46 -13.36 -6.72
N LEU A 126 6.12 -12.14 -7.11
CA LEU A 126 4.80 -11.82 -7.68
C LEU A 126 4.58 -12.49 -9.03
N GLU A 127 5.57 -12.45 -9.92
CA GLU A 127 5.50 -13.13 -11.23
C GLU A 127 5.28 -14.65 -11.06
N SER A 128 5.92 -15.27 -10.06
CA SER A 128 5.71 -16.69 -9.75
C SER A 128 4.29 -17.01 -9.30
N GLN A 129 3.52 -15.97 -8.90
CA GLN A 129 2.14 -16.05 -8.45
C GLN A 129 1.12 -15.52 -9.46
N ASN A 130 1.49 -15.43 -10.74
CA ASN A 130 0.65 -14.88 -11.82
C ASN A 130 0.24 -13.40 -11.60
N LEU A 131 1.15 -12.61 -11.03
CA LEU A 131 0.96 -11.18 -10.76
C LEU A 131 2.13 -10.39 -11.35
N HIS A 132 1.84 -9.44 -12.23
CA HIS A 132 2.81 -8.49 -12.78
C HIS A 132 2.75 -7.19 -11.99
N LEU A 133 3.90 -6.76 -11.43
CA LEU A 133 4.01 -5.50 -10.70
C LEU A 133 4.10 -4.33 -11.66
N LEU A 134 3.24 -3.33 -11.51
CA LEU A 134 3.30 -2.09 -12.27
C LEU A 134 4.06 -0.98 -11.52
N TYR A 135 3.68 -0.72 -10.30
CA TYR A 135 4.33 0.28 -9.43
C TYR A 135 3.93 0.09 -7.97
N SER A 136 4.63 0.79 -7.09
CA SER A 136 4.33 0.77 -5.66
C SER A 136 4.45 2.16 -5.03
N VAL A 137 3.67 2.42 -3.99
CA VAL A 137 3.63 3.71 -3.31
C VAL A 137 3.80 3.52 -1.81
N PRO A 138 4.74 4.23 -1.14
CA PRO A 138 4.95 4.10 0.30
C PRO A 138 3.82 4.75 1.10
N TRP A 139 3.56 4.22 2.29
CA TRP A 139 2.81 4.88 3.34
C TRP A 139 3.72 5.80 4.15
N PRO A 140 3.16 6.83 4.83
CA PRO A 140 3.88 7.57 5.85
C PRO A 140 4.36 6.67 6.98
N PRO A 141 5.38 7.10 7.76
CA PRO A 141 5.86 6.38 8.94
C PRO A 141 4.73 5.95 9.86
N GLN A 142 4.83 4.73 10.40
CA GLN A 142 3.82 4.17 11.28
C GLN A 142 4.08 4.58 12.73
N GLY A 143 3.02 5.12 13.38
CA GLY A 143 3.01 5.51 14.77
C GLY A 143 1.96 4.74 15.58
N LEU A 144 1.95 4.93 16.88
CA LEU A 144 1.07 4.24 17.81
C LEU A 144 -0.07 5.16 18.27
N TYR A 145 -1.29 4.63 18.25
CA TYR A 145 -2.49 5.32 18.65
C TYR A 145 -3.09 4.71 19.92
N PHE A 146 -3.44 5.55 20.90
CA PHE A 146 -4.07 5.13 22.13
C PHE A 146 -5.16 6.12 22.57
N ASN A 147 -6.06 5.67 23.44
CA ASN A 147 -7.04 6.51 24.12
C ASN A 147 -6.59 6.94 25.53
N GLN A 148 -5.35 6.67 25.88
CA GLN A 148 -4.69 7.00 27.15
C GLN A 148 -3.23 7.35 26.92
N GLU A 149 -2.58 7.94 27.91
CA GLU A 149 -1.14 8.19 27.89
C GLU A 149 -0.37 6.87 28.08
N ILE A 150 0.73 6.70 27.32
CA ILE A 150 1.62 5.54 27.34
C ILE A 150 3.06 6.05 27.50
N ASN A 151 3.72 5.63 28.56
CA ASN A 151 5.10 6.01 28.86
C ASN A 151 6.09 4.84 28.72
N SER A 152 5.59 3.60 28.83
CA SER A 152 6.35 2.36 28.73
C SER A 152 5.53 1.26 28.08
N VAL A 153 6.17 0.15 27.68
CA VAL A 153 5.49 -1.05 27.16
C VAL A 153 4.56 -1.66 28.22
N ALA A 154 4.88 -1.53 29.52
CA ALA A 154 4.02 -2.03 30.58
C ALA A 154 2.63 -1.37 30.61
N ASP A 155 2.51 -0.12 30.16
CA ASP A 155 1.22 0.59 30.08
C ASP A 155 0.31 0.04 28.96
N MET A 156 0.86 -0.78 28.07
CA MET A 156 0.13 -1.36 26.93
C MET A 156 -0.58 -2.68 27.28
N GLU A 157 -0.24 -3.33 28.41
CA GLU A 157 -0.74 -4.66 28.77
C GLU A 157 -2.28 -4.68 28.80
N GLY A 158 -2.85 -5.67 28.11
CA GLY A 158 -4.32 -5.90 28.08
C GLY A 158 -5.11 -4.92 27.20
N ILE A 159 -4.47 -3.96 26.54
CA ILE A 159 -5.16 -3.02 25.64
C ILE A 159 -5.58 -3.76 24.36
N ARG A 160 -6.84 -3.59 23.94
CA ARG A 160 -7.34 -4.16 22.68
C ARG A 160 -6.74 -3.41 21.49
N PHE A 161 -6.00 -4.13 20.66
CA PHE A 161 -5.18 -3.55 19.62
C PHE A 161 -5.67 -3.96 18.24
N ARG A 162 -5.94 -3.00 17.37
CA ARG A 162 -6.17 -3.25 15.95
C ARG A 162 -4.85 -3.53 15.25
N SER A 163 -4.71 -4.73 14.72
CA SER A 163 -3.66 -5.12 13.79
C SER A 163 -4.16 -5.17 12.35
N TYR A 164 -3.25 -5.22 11.38
CA TYR A 164 -3.58 -5.33 9.96
C TYR A 164 -2.72 -6.34 9.18
N ASN A 165 -1.68 -6.89 9.83
CA ASN A 165 -0.79 -7.91 9.29
C ASN A 165 -0.11 -8.71 10.42
N ASN A 166 0.71 -9.70 10.06
CA ASN A 166 1.39 -10.55 11.04
C ASN A 166 2.37 -9.75 11.91
N ALA A 167 3.10 -8.79 11.35
CA ALA A 167 4.04 -7.96 12.10
C ALA A 167 3.32 -7.16 13.19
N THR A 168 2.16 -6.56 12.88
CA THR A 168 1.38 -5.81 13.86
C THR A 168 0.71 -6.69 14.91
N ASN A 169 0.33 -7.94 14.57
CA ASN A 169 -0.10 -8.94 15.54
C ASN A 169 1.05 -9.27 16.50
N ARG A 170 2.24 -9.54 15.96
CA ARG A 170 3.41 -9.90 16.75
C ARG A 170 3.85 -8.78 17.68
N LEU A 171 3.83 -7.53 17.19
CA LEU A 171 4.07 -6.35 18.03
C LEU A 171 3.12 -6.31 19.23
N ALA A 172 1.83 -6.53 19.00
CA ALA A 172 0.84 -6.55 20.06
C ALA A 172 1.10 -7.67 21.09
N GLU A 173 1.44 -8.88 20.63
CA GLU A 173 1.77 -10.02 21.51
C GLU A 173 2.98 -9.71 22.39
N LEU A 174 4.06 -9.16 21.81
CA LEU A 174 5.30 -8.83 22.54
C LEU A 174 5.14 -7.67 23.53
N THR A 175 4.16 -6.80 23.31
CA THR A 175 3.82 -5.69 24.20
C THR A 175 2.69 -6.02 25.19
N GLY A 176 2.20 -7.27 25.21
CA GLY A 176 1.10 -7.67 26.08
C GLY A 176 -0.29 -7.15 25.68
N MET A 177 -0.41 -6.51 24.52
CA MET A 177 -1.70 -6.07 23.98
C MET A 177 -2.50 -7.25 23.45
N LEU A 178 -3.79 -7.07 23.24
CA LEU A 178 -4.74 -8.07 22.74
C LEU A 178 -5.07 -7.77 21.27
N PRO A 179 -4.39 -8.42 20.29
CA PRO A 179 -4.58 -8.10 18.88
C PRO A 179 -5.91 -8.62 18.34
N VAL A 180 -6.51 -7.85 17.45
CA VAL A 180 -7.60 -8.25 16.56
C VAL A 180 -7.34 -7.68 15.17
N THR A 181 -7.38 -8.53 14.15
CA THR A 181 -7.13 -8.11 12.76
C THR A 181 -8.38 -7.44 12.18
N ILE A 182 -8.23 -6.17 11.76
CA ILE A 182 -9.33 -5.35 11.24
C ILE A 182 -8.85 -4.62 9.99
N GLU A 183 -9.58 -4.78 8.88
CA GLU A 183 -9.28 -4.10 7.62
C GLU A 183 -9.48 -2.59 7.73
N ALA A 184 -8.80 -1.83 6.87
CA ALA A 184 -8.81 -0.37 6.91
C ALA A 184 -10.21 0.23 6.80
N ALA A 185 -11.12 -0.39 6.03
CA ALA A 185 -12.49 0.08 5.87
C ALA A 185 -13.33 0.01 7.16
N GLU A 186 -12.96 -0.88 8.10
CA GLU A 186 -13.72 -1.20 9.31
C GLU A 186 -13.22 -0.47 10.56
N ILE A 187 -12.10 0.28 10.47
CA ILE A 187 -11.42 0.92 11.62
C ILE A 187 -12.39 1.78 12.45
N SER A 188 -13.13 2.70 11.80
CA SER A 188 -14.01 3.63 12.52
C SER A 188 -15.11 2.89 13.29
N GLN A 189 -15.67 1.83 12.72
CA GLN A 189 -16.67 1.00 13.39
C GLN A 189 -16.07 0.22 14.57
N ALA A 190 -14.87 -0.35 14.38
CA ALA A 190 -14.20 -1.11 15.44
C ALA A 190 -13.91 -0.26 16.68
N PHE A 191 -13.47 0.98 16.50
CA PHE A 191 -13.26 1.91 17.60
C PHE A 191 -14.58 2.36 18.24
N ALA A 192 -15.58 2.73 17.44
CA ALA A 192 -16.88 3.16 17.94
C ALA A 192 -17.60 2.08 18.76
N THR A 193 -17.41 0.80 18.44
CA THR A 193 -17.98 -0.34 19.17
C THR A 193 -17.07 -0.87 20.28
N GLY A 194 -15.85 -0.32 20.39
CA GLY A 194 -14.88 -0.75 21.39
C GLY A 194 -14.27 -2.14 21.13
N VAL A 195 -14.34 -2.67 19.91
CA VAL A 195 -13.63 -3.89 19.51
C VAL A 195 -12.12 -3.68 19.60
N ALA A 196 -11.65 -2.49 19.26
CA ALA A 196 -10.27 -2.05 19.48
C ALA A 196 -10.27 -0.68 20.19
N SER A 197 -9.19 -0.37 20.92
CA SER A 197 -8.94 0.89 21.61
C SER A 197 -7.52 1.42 21.39
N SER A 198 -6.77 0.81 20.51
CA SER A 198 -5.44 1.22 20.06
C SER A 198 -5.13 0.63 18.69
N MET A 199 -4.12 1.16 18.01
CA MET A 199 -3.56 0.61 16.76
C MET A 199 -2.15 1.13 16.51
N VAL A 200 -1.41 0.45 15.63
CA VAL A 200 -0.31 1.02 14.88
C VAL A 200 -0.80 1.38 13.47
N SER A 201 -0.53 2.59 13.02
CA SER A 201 -0.84 3.04 11.65
C SER A 201 -0.16 4.38 11.36
N SER A 202 -0.20 4.82 10.10
CA SER A 202 0.27 6.15 9.73
C SER A 202 -0.69 7.26 10.18
N GLY A 203 -0.19 8.50 10.21
CA GLY A 203 -1.02 9.69 10.37
C GLY A 203 -2.11 9.78 9.30
N ALA A 204 -1.83 9.30 8.08
CA ALA A 204 -2.79 9.28 6.97
C ALA A 204 -4.03 8.44 7.30
N THR A 205 -3.84 7.20 7.75
CA THR A 205 -4.97 6.34 8.16
C THR A 205 -5.78 6.98 9.29
N GLY A 206 -5.11 7.52 10.29
CA GLY A 206 -5.78 8.17 11.41
C GLY A 206 -6.62 9.37 10.98
N TYR A 207 -6.09 10.19 10.09
CA TYR A 207 -6.78 11.35 9.53
C TYR A 207 -8.00 10.94 8.68
N ASP A 208 -7.84 10.03 7.73
CA ASP A 208 -8.90 9.58 6.83
C ASP A 208 -10.07 8.91 7.59
N ARG A 209 -9.76 8.23 8.70
CA ARG A 209 -10.74 7.54 9.54
C ARG A 209 -11.24 8.38 10.72
N ARG A 210 -10.75 9.63 10.85
CA ARG A 210 -11.13 10.55 11.92
C ARG A 210 -11.00 9.92 13.32
N VAL A 211 -9.89 9.20 13.55
CA VAL A 211 -9.72 8.39 14.76
C VAL A 211 -9.70 9.22 16.05
N TRP A 212 -9.50 10.54 15.97
CA TRP A 212 -9.63 11.47 17.10
C TRP A 212 -11.02 11.46 17.75
N GLU A 213 -12.04 10.89 17.10
CA GLU A 213 -13.37 10.70 17.72
C GLU A 213 -13.35 9.58 18.78
N SER A 214 -12.32 8.74 18.80
CA SER A 214 -12.21 7.57 19.70
C SER A 214 -10.87 7.45 20.41
N LEU A 215 -9.80 8.03 19.86
CA LEU A 215 -8.43 7.95 20.38
C LEU A 215 -7.91 9.37 20.66
N SER A 216 -7.08 9.51 21.69
CA SER A 216 -6.60 10.81 22.17
C SER A 216 -5.11 11.08 21.91
N ASN A 217 -4.31 10.04 21.72
CA ASN A 217 -2.86 10.16 21.63
C ASN A 217 -2.34 9.47 20.35
N PHE A 218 -1.38 10.11 19.70
CA PHE A 218 -0.57 9.55 18.64
C PHE A 218 0.90 9.75 18.98
N TYR A 219 1.64 8.65 19.07
CA TYR A 219 3.08 8.65 19.32
C TYR A 219 3.83 8.42 18.00
N GLU A 220 4.66 9.41 17.63
CA GLU A 220 5.56 9.32 16.49
C GLU A 220 6.73 8.39 16.87
N VAL A 221 6.65 7.12 16.45
CA VAL A 221 7.68 6.10 16.70
C VAL A 221 8.42 5.70 15.42
N ASP A 222 7.87 6.10 14.26
CA ASP A 222 8.45 5.85 12.93
C ASP A 222 8.88 4.39 12.75
N ALA A 223 7.98 3.47 13.16
CA ALA A 223 8.32 2.06 13.30
C ALA A 223 8.73 1.41 11.97
N TRP A 224 8.06 1.74 10.87
CA TRP A 224 8.33 1.32 9.48
C TRP A 224 7.47 2.13 8.52
N LEU A 225 7.73 1.99 7.21
CA LEU A 225 6.95 2.59 6.12
C LEU A 225 6.53 1.47 5.15
N PRO A 226 5.31 0.93 5.24
CA PRO A 226 4.88 -0.11 4.30
C PRO A 226 4.54 0.47 2.93
N ARG A 227 4.37 -0.39 1.91
CA ARG A 227 3.99 0.02 0.54
C ARG A 227 2.70 -0.63 0.10
N ASN A 228 1.92 0.10 -0.71
CA ASN A 228 0.88 -0.48 -1.55
C ASN A 228 1.43 -0.76 -2.94
N TYR A 229 0.92 -1.80 -3.56
CA TYR A 229 1.36 -2.31 -4.84
C TYR A 229 0.18 -2.34 -5.80
N ILE A 230 0.41 -1.86 -7.02
CA ILE A 230 -0.53 -1.98 -8.13
C ILE A 230 -0.02 -3.11 -9.01
N MET A 231 -0.87 -4.14 -9.16
CA MET A 231 -0.54 -5.37 -9.84
C MET A 231 -1.58 -5.68 -10.90
N VAL A 232 -1.12 -6.25 -12.00
CA VAL A 232 -1.96 -6.79 -13.08
C VAL A 232 -1.85 -8.32 -13.05
N ASN A 233 -2.90 -9.03 -13.41
CA ASN A 233 -2.84 -10.46 -13.70
C ASN A 233 -1.83 -10.71 -14.84
N ALA A 234 -0.86 -11.61 -14.65
CA ALA A 234 0.23 -11.80 -15.60
C ALA A 234 -0.24 -12.31 -16.97
N ASP A 235 -1.31 -13.11 -17.04
CA ASP A 235 -1.89 -13.53 -18.31
C ASP A 235 -2.47 -12.34 -19.07
N VAL A 236 -3.20 -11.44 -18.37
CA VAL A 236 -3.75 -10.19 -18.95
C VAL A 236 -2.63 -9.27 -19.42
N TRP A 237 -1.55 -9.16 -18.64
CA TRP A 237 -0.37 -8.37 -19.02
C TRP A 237 0.28 -8.90 -20.29
N ASN A 238 0.48 -10.21 -20.38
CA ASN A 238 1.11 -10.86 -21.52
C ASN A 238 0.24 -10.80 -22.80
N ASP A 239 -1.08 -10.76 -22.65
CA ASP A 239 -2.02 -10.59 -23.78
C ASP A 239 -2.15 -9.11 -24.22
N THR A 240 -1.64 -8.16 -23.41
CA THR A 240 -1.64 -6.73 -23.74
C THR A 240 -0.58 -6.41 -24.80
N SER A 241 -0.93 -5.63 -25.82
CA SER A 241 0.00 -5.23 -26.87
C SER A 241 1.21 -4.46 -26.30
N GLU A 242 2.39 -4.64 -26.89
CA GLU A 242 3.62 -3.92 -26.49
C GLU A 242 3.41 -2.40 -26.49
N ALA A 243 2.64 -1.86 -27.44
CA ALA A 243 2.33 -0.44 -27.48
C ALA A 243 1.55 0.01 -26.23
N ASN A 244 0.54 -0.75 -25.80
CA ASN A 244 -0.23 -0.46 -24.61
C ASN A 244 0.58 -0.72 -23.33
N GLN A 245 1.41 -1.77 -23.27
CA GLN A 245 2.33 -2.02 -22.16
C GLN A 245 3.28 -0.83 -21.95
N ASN A 246 3.86 -0.27 -23.03
CA ASN A 246 4.72 0.91 -22.93
C ASN A 246 3.99 2.14 -22.37
N ILE A 247 2.72 2.35 -22.75
CA ILE A 247 1.88 3.42 -22.21
C ILE A 247 1.57 3.18 -20.74
N ILE A 248 1.18 1.96 -20.37
CA ILE A 248 0.88 1.58 -18.98
C ILE A 248 2.11 1.79 -18.09
N ASN A 249 3.29 1.35 -18.53
CA ASN A 249 4.54 1.54 -17.79
C ASN A 249 4.87 3.03 -17.61
N ALA A 250 4.73 3.85 -18.65
CA ALA A 250 4.95 5.30 -18.52
C ALA A 250 3.96 5.96 -17.54
N CYS A 251 2.69 5.52 -17.52
CA CYS A 251 1.70 5.98 -16.54
C CYS A 251 2.02 5.46 -15.13
N ALA A 252 2.57 4.25 -15.01
CA ALA A 252 3.00 3.66 -13.74
C ALA A 252 4.16 4.45 -13.11
N ASP A 253 5.19 4.79 -13.90
CA ASP A 253 6.33 5.62 -13.46
C ASP A 253 5.86 6.98 -12.93
N LEU A 254 4.93 7.63 -13.65
CA LEU A 254 4.34 8.90 -13.21
C LEU A 254 3.54 8.75 -11.92
N ALA A 255 2.78 7.66 -11.78
CA ALA A 255 1.97 7.39 -10.61
C ALA A 255 2.84 7.08 -9.38
N GLU A 256 3.91 6.30 -9.52
CA GLU A 256 4.86 6.02 -8.43
C GLU A 256 5.52 7.30 -7.94
N TYR A 257 6.02 8.13 -8.86
CA TYR A 257 6.61 9.42 -8.51
C TYR A 257 5.61 10.32 -7.77
N ALA A 258 4.42 10.51 -8.34
CA ALA A 258 3.38 11.37 -7.76
C ALA A 258 2.87 10.83 -6.42
N GLY A 259 2.69 9.52 -6.30
CA GLY A 259 2.25 8.86 -5.07
C GLY A 259 3.28 8.97 -3.96
N THR A 260 4.57 8.77 -4.27
CA THR A 260 5.67 8.93 -3.32
C THR A 260 5.78 10.37 -2.82
N TRP A 261 5.68 11.34 -3.73
CA TRP A 261 5.66 12.76 -3.36
C TRP A 261 4.47 13.08 -2.44
N ARG A 262 3.27 12.60 -2.79
CA ARG A 262 2.06 12.76 -1.95
C ARG A 262 2.22 12.15 -0.56
N ALA A 263 2.81 10.96 -0.44
CA ALA A 263 3.05 10.32 0.85
C ALA A 263 3.87 11.22 1.77
N ARG A 264 4.92 11.88 1.25
CA ARG A 264 5.76 12.81 2.00
C ARG A 264 4.98 14.05 2.46
N GLU A 265 4.30 14.72 1.54
CA GLU A 265 3.49 15.92 1.84
C GLU A 265 2.32 15.59 2.79
N TYR A 266 1.68 14.43 2.57
CA TYR A 266 0.53 13.99 3.37
C TYR A 266 0.91 13.66 4.81
N THR A 267 2.17 13.29 5.09
CA THR A 267 2.68 13.04 6.45
C THR A 267 2.46 14.26 7.35
N GLY A 268 3.04 15.40 7.00
CA GLY A 268 2.90 16.63 7.80
C GLY A 268 1.46 17.15 7.85
N PHE A 269 0.73 17.08 6.73
CA PHE A 269 -0.65 17.50 6.65
C PHE A 269 -1.55 16.70 7.60
N THR A 270 -1.42 15.37 7.64
CA THR A 270 -2.28 14.51 8.45
C THR A 270 -1.96 14.60 9.93
N LEU A 271 -0.68 14.72 10.32
CA LEU A 271 -0.30 14.96 11.71
C LEU A 271 -0.87 16.31 12.23
N ALA A 272 -0.84 17.36 11.40
CA ALA A 272 -1.50 18.62 11.72
C ALA A 272 -3.03 18.44 11.84
N GLY A 273 -3.63 17.62 10.99
CA GLY A 273 -5.05 17.27 11.03
C GLY A 273 -5.45 16.52 12.31
N LEU A 274 -4.63 15.56 12.76
CA LEU A 274 -4.85 14.86 14.05
C LEU A 274 -4.82 15.84 15.22
N ARG A 275 -3.83 16.76 15.26
CA ARG A 275 -3.76 17.82 16.29
C ARG A 275 -4.98 18.72 16.24
N ALA A 276 -5.43 19.13 15.07
CA ALA A 276 -6.63 19.96 14.89
C ALA A 276 -7.92 19.20 15.32
N GLY A 277 -7.95 17.88 15.20
CA GLY A 277 -9.00 17.01 15.71
C GLY A 277 -9.02 16.84 17.23
N GLY A 278 -7.98 17.35 17.92
CA GLY A 278 -7.89 17.33 19.39
C GLY A 278 -7.00 16.23 19.95
N MET A 279 -6.23 15.51 19.10
CA MET A 279 -5.27 14.52 19.58
C MET A 279 -3.97 15.17 20.08
N THR A 280 -3.38 14.59 21.11
CA THR A 280 -1.97 14.78 21.44
C THR A 280 -1.13 14.03 20.42
N VAL A 281 -0.26 14.74 19.70
CA VAL A 281 0.63 14.17 18.68
C VAL A 281 2.06 14.56 19.04
N GLU A 282 2.85 13.60 19.46
CA GLU A 282 4.20 13.84 20.00
C GLU A 282 5.14 12.64 19.72
N PRO A 283 6.46 12.84 19.73
CA PRO A 283 7.41 11.74 19.77
C PRO A 283 7.19 10.86 21.00
N ALA A 284 7.39 9.55 20.87
CA ALA A 284 7.39 8.66 22.01
C ALA A 284 8.55 8.97 22.96
N GLY A 285 8.31 8.81 24.28
CA GLY A 285 9.34 9.01 25.30
C GLY A 285 10.53 8.07 25.15
N GLU A 286 11.68 8.45 25.69
CA GLU A 286 12.95 7.68 25.55
C GLU A 286 12.83 6.25 26.08
N GLU A 287 12.14 6.04 27.22
CA GLU A 287 11.92 4.70 27.80
C GLU A 287 11.11 3.83 26.87
N LEU A 288 9.93 4.31 26.41
CA LEU A 288 9.08 3.61 25.49
C LEU A 288 9.81 3.27 24.18
N MET A 289 10.55 4.22 23.61
CA MET A 289 11.34 3.99 22.39
C MET A 289 12.44 2.94 22.57
N ALA A 290 13.12 2.92 23.72
CA ALA A 290 14.14 1.92 24.00
C ALA A 290 13.53 0.51 24.08
N GLU A 291 12.40 0.36 24.77
CA GLU A 291 11.68 -0.92 24.88
C GLU A 291 11.13 -1.39 23.52
N LEU A 292 10.54 -0.49 22.73
CA LEU A 292 10.02 -0.81 21.40
C LEU A 292 11.14 -1.22 20.44
N ARG A 293 12.31 -0.60 20.50
CA ARG A 293 13.48 -1.01 19.69
C ARG A 293 13.97 -2.40 20.06
N ALA A 294 14.00 -2.74 21.35
CA ALA A 294 14.34 -4.10 21.79
C ALA A 294 13.34 -5.15 21.25
N ILE A 295 12.06 -4.81 21.23
CA ILE A 295 11.03 -5.64 20.58
C ILE A 295 11.27 -5.73 19.06
N GLY A 296 11.66 -4.64 18.42
CA GLY A 296 11.99 -4.61 17.01
C GLY A 296 13.15 -5.54 16.65
N GLU A 297 14.19 -5.64 17.51
CA GLU A 297 15.30 -6.59 17.33
C GLU A 297 14.80 -8.05 17.35
N ILE A 298 13.88 -8.39 18.25
CA ILE A 298 13.26 -9.72 18.30
C ILE A 298 12.50 -10.00 17.00
N MET A 299 11.65 -9.06 16.58
CA MET A 299 10.83 -9.22 15.38
C MET A 299 11.68 -9.30 14.11
N THR A 300 12.78 -8.56 14.04
CA THR A 300 13.74 -8.63 12.93
C THR A 300 14.38 -10.02 12.85
N ALA A 301 14.81 -10.59 13.97
CA ALA A 301 15.38 -11.94 14.01
C ALA A 301 14.35 -13.00 13.58
N GLU A 302 13.12 -12.91 14.08
CA GLU A 302 12.01 -13.81 13.71
C GLU A 302 11.69 -13.71 12.21
N TRP A 303 11.67 -12.49 11.66
CA TRP A 303 11.41 -12.30 10.24
C TRP A 303 12.55 -12.86 9.37
N LEU A 304 13.82 -12.63 9.73
CA LEU A 304 14.97 -13.19 9.02
C LEU A 304 14.97 -14.72 9.03
N GLU A 305 14.57 -15.34 10.14
CA GLU A 305 14.41 -16.80 10.23
C GLU A 305 13.32 -17.29 9.28
N ALA A 306 12.17 -16.61 9.23
CA ALA A 306 11.03 -16.97 8.38
C ALA A 306 11.27 -16.71 6.90
N ALA A 307 11.95 -15.59 6.55
CA ALA A 307 12.24 -15.19 5.18
C ALA A 307 13.47 -15.90 4.60
N GLY A 308 14.32 -16.48 5.47
CA GLY A 308 15.47 -17.27 5.05
C GLY A 308 16.55 -16.48 4.29
N PRO A 309 17.31 -17.16 3.41
CA PRO A 309 18.41 -16.54 2.68
C PRO A 309 18.02 -15.35 1.81
N GLU A 310 16.82 -15.37 1.23
CA GLU A 310 16.31 -14.28 0.39
C GLU A 310 16.05 -13.02 1.23
N GLY A 311 15.44 -13.17 2.40
CA GLY A 311 15.24 -12.07 3.34
C GLY A 311 16.56 -11.49 3.86
N GLN A 312 17.55 -12.35 4.16
CA GLN A 312 18.89 -11.91 4.53
C GLN A 312 19.55 -11.11 3.39
N ALA A 313 19.43 -11.57 2.15
CA ALA A 313 19.99 -10.89 0.99
C ALA A 313 19.41 -9.49 0.79
N ILE A 314 18.09 -9.30 1.00
CA ILE A 314 17.43 -7.99 0.95
C ILE A 314 18.04 -7.05 2.02
N VAL A 315 18.17 -7.51 3.26
CA VAL A 315 18.69 -6.68 4.35
C VAL A 315 20.16 -6.33 4.13
N ASP A 316 20.98 -7.27 3.62
CA ASP A 316 22.39 -7.03 3.34
C ASP A 316 22.57 -6.03 2.18
N ALA A 317 21.81 -6.18 1.08
CA ALA A 317 21.80 -5.23 -0.03
C ALA A 317 21.35 -3.82 0.42
N TYR A 318 20.30 -3.73 1.24
CA TYR A 318 19.88 -2.46 1.84
C TYR A 318 21.02 -1.80 2.65
N ARG A 319 21.71 -2.57 3.50
CA ARG A 319 22.82 -2.03 4.31
C ARG A 319 23.98 -1.54 3.46
N GLU A 320 24.30 -2.22 2.37
CA GLU A 320 25.30 -1.78 1.41
C GLU A 320 24.90 -0.45 0.74
N LEU A 321 23.66 -0.34 0.26
CA LEU A 321 23.12 0.90 -0.33
C LEU A 321 23.13 2.05 0.69
N ALA A 322 22.67 1.80 1.92
CA ALA A 322 22.64 2.80 2.98
C ALA A 322 24.05 3.28 3.38
N ALA A 323 25.04 2.39 3.40
CA ALA A 323 26.44 2.76 3.67
C ALA A 323 27.05 3.58 2.52
N ALA A 324 26.65 3.32 1.26
CA ALA A 324 27.14 4.07 0.10
C ALA A 324 26.50 5.46 -0.04
N ALA A 325 25.34 5.70 0.58
CA ALA A 325 24.61 6.97 0.56
C ALA A 325 25.08 7.98 1.64
N GLN A 326 25.92 7.58 2.61
CA GLN A 326 26.51 8.41 3.67
C GLN A 326 27.81 9.08 3.21
#